data_5f3d7d6ba52283e89f99096437ebe694
#
_entry.id   5f3d7d6ba52283e89f99096437ebe694
#
_cell.length_a   1.000
_cell.length_b   1.000
_cell.length_c   1.000
_cell.angle_alpha   90.00
_cell.angle_beta   90.00
_cell.angle_gamma   90.00
#
_symmetry.space_group_name_H-M   'P 1'
#
loop_
_entity.id
_entity.type
_entity.pdbx_description
1 polymer ?
#
loop_
_entity_poly.entity_id
_entity_poly.type
_entity_poly.pdbx_seq_one_letter_code
_entity_poly.pdbx_strand_id
1 'polypeptide(L)'
;MWLVLRTILCSIISVAVVIIALPIWLLVRPLSRSAFRQITLQVLQPLWFRSVSAILPHMNIARSGEWPTFDKNRPCVILANHQIDSDFFVIWRAFEQNSGSIKIVLKASLSEIPVIGWGIKAFDFLFLSRKFANDQGNLRDHFTSFVVADQLPNIGILIFPEGTTLNARDASKCDAFALRANRPRCSEFHNHLLLPRSKGFATILESLSVAMGADNVDVFDLTVVHEGYGGEVPTYEMGYDRKYDHHVPSMEKLLRHPSLGQLPGVFIHSVRHTASEILQGEMSVEEWLDKCWVEKGEIVDTRLRMRRGEHRGEHRGERQRLLLSRPREFSPTEIALFGVLLATPFLTVVTLPFLILMVLPLLFWVHALVKVKEILLAGVAGEQIMEVK
;
A
#
# COMPACT_ATOMS: atom_id res chain seq x y z
N MET A 1 -0.18 -27.49 -8.41
CA MET A 1 -1.06 -27.06 -9.52
C MET A 1 -1.58 -25.64 -9.30
N TRP A 2 -2.32 -25.35 -8.22
CA TRP A 2 -2.91 -24.01 -7.98
C TRP A 2 -1.88 -22.87 -7.88
N LEU A 3 -0.75 -23.07 -7.20
CA LEU A 3 0.33 -22.09 -7.15
C LEU A 3 0.74 -21.65 -8.56
N VAL A 4 1.06 -22.60 -9.43
CA VAL A 4 1.51 -22.31 -10.79
C VAL A 4 0.42 -21.59 -11.59
N LEU A 5 -0.82 -22.10 -11.54
CA LEU A 5 -1.94 -21.50 -12.26
C LEU A 5 -2.19 -20.05 -11.81
N ARG A 6 -2.32 -19.80 -10.50
CA ARG A 6 -2.58 -18.46 -9.99
C ARG A 6 -1.41 -17.51 -10.22
N THR A 7 -0.17 -18.00 -10.05
CA THR A 7 1.00 -17.18 -10.36
C THR A 7 1.01 -16.76 -11.83
N ILE A 8 0.71 -17.69 -12.75
CA ILE A 8 0.59 -17.37 -14.17
C ILE A 8 -0.53 -16.35 -14.42
N LEU A 9 -1.72 -16.55 -13.86
CA LEU A 9 -2.84 -15.63 -14.03
C LEU A 9 -2.55 -14.25 -13.46
N CYS A 10 -1.99 -14.17 -12.24
CA CYS A 10 -1.58 -12.89 -11.65
C CYS A 10 -0.50 -12.20 -12.49
N SER A 11 0.44 -12.97 -13.06
CA SER A 11 1.48 -12.42 -13.93
C SER A 11 0.89 -11.89 -15.23
N ILE A 12 -0.04 -12.63 -15.87
CA ILE A 12 -0.74 -12.19 -17.07
C ILE A 12 -1.48 -10.88 -16.83
N ILE A 13 -2.24 -10.79 -15.71
CA ILE A 13 -2.95 -9.55 -15.33
C ILE A 13 -1.96 -8.41 -15.12
N SER A 14 -0.88 -8.65 -14.40
CA SER A 14 0.13 -7.61 -14.13
C SER A 14 0.77 -7.09 -15.42
N VAL A 15 1.14 -8.00 -16.32
CA VAL A 15 1.68 -7.65 -17.64
C VAL A 15 0.64 -6.88 -18.47
N ALA A 16 -0.61 -7.33 -18.49
CA ALA A 16 -1.69 -6.66 -19.21
C ALA A 16 -1.90 -5.21 -18.73
N VAL A 17 -1.93 -5.01 -17.41
CA VAL A 17 -2.05 -3.65 -16.84
C VAL A 17 -0.85 -2.78 -17.19
N VAL A 18 0.38 -3.33 -17.16
CA VAL A 18 1.59 -2.60 -17.59
C VAL A 18 1.51 -2.22 -19.07
N ILE A 19 1.05 -3.13 -19.94
CA ILE A 19 0.85 -2.85 -21.37
C ILE A 19 -0.15 -1.73 -21.59
N ILE A 20 -1.25 -1.70 -20.83
CA ILE A 20 -2.25 -0.63 -20.90
C ILE A 20 -1.69 0.68 -20.30
N ALA A 21 -0.95 0.59 -19.21
CA ALA A 21 -0.38 1.75 -18.53
C ALA A 21 0.74 2.43 -19.34
N LEU A 22 1.51 1.67 -20.12
CA LEU A 22 2.67 2.20 -20.86
C LEU A 22 2.30 3.31 -21.86
N PRO A 23 1.35 3.14 -22.80
CA PRO A 23 0.94 4.23 -23.69
C PRO A 23 0.33 5.41 -22.91
N ILE A 24 -0.42 5.17 -21.85
CA ILE A 24 -0.96 6.23 -21.00
C ILE A 24 0.20 7.01 -20.34
N TRP A 25 1.20 6.30 -19.83
CA TRP A 25 2.40 6.90 -19.24
C TRP A 25 3.18 7.74 -20.28
N LEU A 26 3.35 7.22 -21.50
CA LEU A 26 4.10 7.89 -22.57
C LEU A 26 3.37 9.13 -23.13
N LEU A 27 2.04 9.06 -23.28
CA LEU A 27 1.26 10.08 -23.96
C LEU A 27 0.64 11.09 -22.99
N VAL A 28 0.12 10.65 -21.86
CA VAL A 28 -0.61 11.51 -20.92
C VAL A 28 0.33 12.17 -19.90
N ARG A 29 1.27 11.43 -19.33
CA ARG A 29 2.15 11.93 -18.26
C ARG A 29 3.00 13.14 -18.66
N PRO A 30 3.56 13.24 -19.88
CA PRO A 30 4.28 14.44 -20.33
C PRO A 30 3.38 15.68 -20.48
N LEU A 31 2.09 15.46 -20.81
CA LEU A 31 1.10 16.53 -20.99
C LEU A 31 0.50 16.96 -19.65
N SER A 32 0.19 16.01 -18.78
CA SER A 32 -0.40 16.25 -17.47
C SER A 32 -0.09 15.12 -16.51
N ARG A 33 0.76 15.39 -15.50
CA ARG A 33 1.02 14.43 -14.40
C ARG A 33 -0.23 14.17 -13.58
N SER A 34 -1.04 15.19 -13.32
CA SER A 34 -2.28 15.09 -12.57
C SER A 34 -3.26 14.14 -13.26
N ALA A 35 -3.50 14.32 -14.57
CA ALA A 35 -4.37 13.45 -15.34
C ALA A 35 -3.86 12.00 -15.35
N PHE A 36 -2.57 11.77 -15.52
CA PHE A 36 -1.96 10.44 -15.44
C PHE A 36 -2.20 9.80 -14.08
N ARG A 37 -1.98 10.53 -12.98
CA ARG A 37 -2.20 10.06 -11.63
C ARG A 37 -3.67 9.75 -11.36
N GLN A 38 -4.59 10.59 -11.82
CA GLN A 38 -6.04 10.32 -11.70
C GLN A 38 -6.45 9.03 -12.42
N ILE A 39 -5.97 8.82 -13.65
CA ILE A 39 -6.23 7.57 -14.39
C ILE A 39 -5.66 6.37 -13.62
N THR A 40 -4.46 6.50 -13.07
CA THR A 40 -3.81 5.44 -12.28
C THR A 40 -4.62 5.12 -11.02
N LEU A 41 -5.04 6.14 -10.27
CA LEU A 41 -5.81 5.99 -9.03
C LEU A 41 -7.22 5.44 -9.26
N GLN A 42 -7.90 5.93 -10.28
CA GLN A 42 -9.32 5.62 -10.48
C GLN A 42 -9.56 4.38 -11.36
N VAL A 43 -8.60 4.04 -12.22
CA VAL A 43 -8.78 2.98 -13.22
C VAL A 43 -7.72 1.88 -13.09
N LEU A 44 -6.44 2.19 -13.30
CA LEU A 44 -5.41 1.15 -13.45
C LEU A 44 -5.17 0.36 -12.17
N GLN A 45 -4.99 1.05 -11.06
CA GLN A 45 -4.71 0.42 -9.76
C GLN A 45 -5.93 -0.38 -9.24
N PRO A 46 -7.18 0.15 -9.25
CA PRO A 46 -8.37 -0.62 -8.90
C PRO A 46 -8.59 -1.82 -9.82
N LEU A 47 -8.37 -1.67 -11.12
CA LEU A 47 -8.52 -2.75 -12.09
C LEU A 47 -7.55 -3.90 -11.80
N TRP A 48 -6.27 -3.58 -11.60
CA TRP A 48 -5.26 -4.58 -11.24
C TRP A 48 -5.62 -5.27 -9.92
N PHE A 49 -5.92 -4.48 -8.89
CA PHE A 49 -6.19 -5.01 -7.55
C PHE A 49 -7.41 -5.93 -7.54
N ARG A 50 -8.52 -5.52 -8.13
CA ARG A 50 -9.75 -6.32 -8.20
C ARG A 50 -9.55 -7.60 -9.00
N SER A 51 -8.82 -7.53 -10.11
CA SER A 51 -8.53 -8.69 -10.94
C SER A 51 -7.65 -9.72 -10.21
N VAL A 52 -6.63 -9.28 -9.48
CA VAL A 52 -5.80 -10.16 -8.65
C VAL A 52 -6.61 -10.71 -7.46
N SER A 53 -7.41 -9.86 -6.82
CA SER A 53 -8.29 -10.27 -5.73
C SER A 53 -9.28 -11.36 -6.12
N ALA A 54 -9.77 -11.34 -7.35
CA ALA A 54 -10.70 -12.35 -7.86
C ALA A 54 -10.08 -13.75 -8.00
N ILE A 55 -8.77 -13.81 -8.26
CA ILE A 55 -8.05 -15.07 -8.43
C ILE A 55 -7.67 -15.68 -7.08
N LEU A 56 -7.45 -14.84 -6.07
CA LEU A 56 -7.01 -15.27 -4.74
C LEU A 56 -8.20 -15.72 -3.87
N PRO A 57 -7.98 -16.64 -2.92
CA PRO A 57 -9.03 -17.10 -2.02
C PRO A 57 -9.63 -15.94 -1.23
N HIS A 58 -10.89 -16.09 -0.90
CA HIS A 58 -11.60 -15.10 -0.09
C HIS A 58 -11.24 -15.25 1.40
N MET A 59 -11.13 -14.12 2.09
CA MET A 59 -11.00 -14.04 3.54
C MET A 59 -12.07 -13.12 4.08
N ASN A 60 -12.72 -13.52 5.17
CA ASN A 60 -13.62 -12.64 5.89
C ASN A 60 -12.82 -11.59 6.65
N ILE A 61 -13.10 -10.33 6.40
CA ILE A 61 -12.48 -9.22 7.12
C ILE A 61 -13.54 -8.59 8.01
N ALA A 62 -13.34 -8.74 9.32
CA ALA A 62 -14.15 -8.10 10.33
C ALA A 62 -13.51 -6.75 10.69
N ARG A 63 -14.29 -5.68 10.63
CA ARG A 63 -13.81 -4.31 10.89
C ARG A 63 -14.49 -3.73 12.13
N SER A 64 -13.73 -3.00 12.94
CA SER A 64 -14.24 -2.24 14.08
C SER A 64 -13.54 -0.88 14.19
N GLY A 65 -14.11 0.03 14.96
CA GLY A 65 -13.58 1.39 15.15
C GLY A 65 -13.90 2.33 13.98
N GLU A 66 -13.13 3.40 13.87
CA GLU A 66 -13.30 4.44 12.86
C GLU A 66 -12.46 4.12 11.61
N TRP A 67 -13.04 4.36 10.42
CA TRP A 67 -12.40 4.02 9.15
C TRP A 67 -12.29 5.21 8.22
N PRO A 68 -11.22 5.32 7.41
CA PRO A 68 -11.07 6.37 6.42
C PRO A 68 -12.24 6.39 5.44
N THR A 69 -12.79 7.56 5.21
CA THR A 69 -13.81 7.80 4.18
C THR A 69 -13.21 8.21 2.84
N PHE A 70 -11.90 8.52 2.81
CA PHE A 70 -11.19 9.08 1.67
C PHE A 70 -11.87 10.34 1.15
N ASP A 71 -12.17 11.26 2.03
CA ASP A 71 -12.69 12.57 1.70
C ASP A 71 -11.67 13.32 0.81
N LYS A 72 -12.18 14.04 -0.19
CA LYS A 72 -11.35 14.76 -1.17
C LYS A 72 -10.44 15.83 -0.54
N ASN A 73 -10.72 16.23 0.67
CA ASN A 73 -9.97 17.29 1.35
C ASN A 73 -9.05 16.79 2.47
N ARG A 74 -9.00 15.48 2.74
CA ARG A 74 -8.26 14.93 3.88
C ARG A 74 -7.45 13.69 3.48
N PRO A 75 -6.16 13.85 3.19
CA PRO A 75 -5.27 12.71 3.07
C PRO A 75 -5.13 12.03 4.44
N CYS A 76 -4.85 10.74 4.44
CA CYS A 76 -4.61 10.03 5.67
C CYS A 76 -3.34 9.18 5.64
N VAL A 77 -2.77 8.97 6.82
CA VAL A 77 -1.74 7.96 7.04
C VAL A 77 -2.40 6.75 7.69
N ILE A 78 -2.15 5.58 7.15
CA ILE A 78 -2.65 4.31 7.67
C ILE A 78 -1.47 3.58 8.28
N LEU A 79 -1.45 3.49 9.60
CA LEU A 79 -0.47 2.73 10.36
C LEU A 79 -0.99 1.30 10.54
N ALA A 80 -0.15 0.30 10.37
CA ALA A 80 -0.53 -1.06 10.68
C ALA A 80 0.66 -1.85 11.24
N ASN A 81 0.38 -2.83 12.11
CA ASN A 81 1.33 -3.85 12.48
C ASN A 81 1.58 -4.81 11.31
N HIS A 82 2.73 -5.47 11.31
CA HIS A 82 3.18 -6.31 10.19
C HIS A 82 3.50 -7.72 10.64
N GLN A 83 2.50 -8.57 10.61
CA GLN A 83 2.64 -9.95 11.06
C GLN A 83 3.16 -10.87 9.96
N ILE A 84 2.67 -10.70 8.73
CA ILE A 84 3.03 -11.54 7.58
C ILE A 84 3.04 -10.73 6.27
N ASP A 85 3.68 -11.28 5.26
CA ASP A 85 3.85 -10.63 3.94
C ASP A 85 2.52 -10.31 3.23
N SER A 86 1.43 -11.00 3.54
CA SER A 86 0.10 -10.73 2.96
C SER A 86 -0.68 -9.59 3.61
N ASP A 87 -0.21 -9.00 4.71
CA ASP A 87 -0.97 -7.97 5.46
C ASP A 87 -1.35 -6.78 4.59
N PHE A 88 -0.45 -6.33 3.70
CA PHE A 88 -0.75 -5.24 2.79
C PHE A 88 -1.96 -5.55 1.89
N PHE A 89 -2.07 -6.79 1.44
CA PHE A 89 -3.16 -7.24 0.58
C PHE A 89 -4.48 -7.37 1.35
N VAL A 90 -4.41 -7.85 2.59
CA VAL A 90 -5.57 -7.93 3.50
C VAL A 90 -6.11 -6.53 3.81
N ILE A 91 -5.22 -5.59 4.19
CA ILE A 91 -5.60 -4.21 4.44
C ILE A 91 -6.17 -3.58 3.17
N TRP A 92 -5.52 -3.78 2.02
CA TRP A 92 -6.02 -3.27 0.75
C TRP A 92 -7.41 -3.81 0.40
N ARG A 93 -7.67 -5.10 0.67
CA ARG A 93 -9.02 -5.68 0.56
C ARG A 93 -10.03 -5.03 1.50
N ALA A 94 -9.64 -4.68 2.72
CA ALA A 94 -10.50 -3.95 3.64
C ALA A 94 -10.96 -2.60 3.07
N PHE A 95 -10.19 -2.03 2.13
CA PHE A 95 -10.48 -0.79 1.41
C PHE A 95 -10.84 -1.01 -0.07
N GLU A 96 -11.44 -2.15 -0.42
CA GLU A 96 -11.64 -2.53 -1.83
C GLU A 96 -12.34 -1.44 -2.67
N GLN A 97 -13.31 -0.74 -2.11
CA GLN A 97 -14.00 0.35 -2.80
C GLN A 97 -13.09 1.55 -3.11
N ASN A 98 -12.06 1.76 -2.31
CA ASN A 98 -11.09 2.85 -2.39
C ASN A 98 -9.68 2.33 -2.71
N SER A 99 -9.58 1.16 -3.34
CA SER A 99 -8.29 0.49 -3.57
C SER A 99 -7.29 1.33 -4.38
N GLY A 100 -7.76 2.23 -5.22
CA GLY A 100 -6.92 3.18 -5.95
C GLY A 100 -6.31 4.28 -5.08
N SER A 101 -6.97 4.64 -3.99
CA SER A 101 -6.50 5.71 -3.08
C SER A 101 -5.38 5.24 -2.15
N ILE A 102 -5.16 3.94 -1.95
CA ILE A 102 -4.11 3.42 -1.07
C ILE A 102 -2.75 3.44 -1.77
N LYS A 103 -1.78 4.11 -1.15
CA LYS A 103 -0.36 4.11 -1.54
C LYS A 103 0.45 3.42 -0.47
N ILE A 104 1.17 2.38 -0.85
CA ILE A 104 1.91 1.54 0.09
C ILE A 104 3.36 2.00 0.13
N VAL A 105 3.90 2.11 1.34
CA VAL A 105 5.32 2.36 1.56
C VAL A 105 6.07 1.02 1.52
N LEU A 106 6.95 0.87 0.54
CA LEU A 106 7.61 -0.38 0.21
C LEU A 106 9.14 -0.28 0.34
N LYS A 107 9.79 -1.41 0.49
CA LYS A 107 11.25 -1.51 0.46
C LYS A 107 11.78 -1.24 -0.95
N ALA A 108 12.82 -0.40 -1.06
CA ALA A 108 13.39 0.03 -2.35
C ALA A 108 13.80 -1.15 -3.27
N SER A 109 14.27 -2.27 -2.73
CA SER A 109 14.63 -3.45 -3.53
C SER A 109 13.48 -4.06 -4.33
N LEU A 110 12.22 -3.80 -3.96
CA LEU A 110 11.06 -4.26 -4.73
C LEU A 110 10.91 -3.51 -6.06
N SER A 111 11.45 -2.30 -6.15
CA SER A 111 11.42 -1.51 -7.38
C SER A 111 12.31 -2.06 -8.50
N GLU A 112 13.21 -2.98 -8.16
CA GLU A 112 14.17 -3.59 -9.09
C GLU A 112 13.64 -4.88 -9.71
N ILE A 113 12.55 -5.44 -9.16
CA ILE A 113 11.95 -6.67 -9.67
C ILE A 113 11.28 -6.38 -11.03
N PRO A 114 11.68 -7.06 -12.11
CA PRO A 114 11.08 -6.86 -13.43
C PRO A 114 9.56 -7.02 -13.40
N VAL A 115 8.85 -6.22 -14.19
CA VAL A 115 7.37 -6.15 -14.29
C VAL A 115 6.71 -5.65 -13.00
N ILE A 116 6.96 -6.28 -11.85
CA ILE A 116 6.39 -5.89 -10.55
C ILE A 116 6.89 -4.49 -10.16
N GLY A 117 8.19 -4.26 -10.21
CA GLY A 117 8.78 -2.95 -9.89
C GLY A 117 8.31 -1.85 -10.82
N TRP A 118 8.10 -2.15 -12.10
CA TRP A 118 7.52 -1.20 -13.06
C TRP A 118 6.07 -0.86 -12.72
N GLY A 119 5.26 -1.85 -12.39
CA GLY A 119 3.86 -1.66 -11.97
C GLY A 119 3.76 -0.83 -10.69
N ILE A 120 4.58 -1.16 -9.69
CA ILE A 120 4.61 -0.42 -8.41
C ILE A 120 5.03 1.04 -8.63
N LYS A 121 6.03 1.30 -9.50
CA LYS A 121 6.43 2.67 -9.90
C LYS A 121 5.32 3.38 -10.67
N ALA A 122 4.62 2.68 -11.57
CA ALA A 122 3.51 3.24 -12.32
C ALA A 122 2.32 3.61 -11.42
N PHE A 123 2.13 2.89 -10.32
CA PHE A 123 1.13 3.20 -9.30
C PHE A 123 1.57 4.28 -8.30
N ASP A 124 2.75 4.87 -8.50
CA ASP A 124 3.31 5.89 -7.60
C ASP A 124 3.41 5.43 -6.13
N PHE A 125 3.72 4.14 -5.90
CA PHE A 125 4.01 3.66 -4.55
C PHE A 125 5.35 4.21 -4.06
N LEU A 126 5.49 4.32 -2.76
CA LEU A 126 6.64 4.91 -2.11
C LEU A 126 7.70 3.87 -1.81
N PHE A 127 8.95 4.20 -2.08
CA PHE A 127 10.07 3.32 -1.79
C PHE A 127 10.95 3.93 -0.71
N LEU A 128 11.20 3.15 0.34
CA LEU A 128 12.17 3.50 1.37
C LEU A 128 13.45 2.70 1.18
N SER A 129 14.57 3.40 1.09
CA SER A 129 15.88 2.80 1.25
C SER A 129 16.17 2.61 2.74
N ARG A 130 17.14 1.78 3.07
CA ARG A 130 17.55 1.65 4.48
C ARG A 130 18.39 2.84 4.97
N LYS A 131 18.66 3.83 4.12
CA LYS A 131 19.42 5.04 4.41
C LYS A 131 18.46 6.22 4.52
N PHE A 132 17.92 6.43 5.72
CA PHE A 132 16.90 7.44 6.03
C PHE A 132 17.25 8.85 5.51
N ALA A 133 18.50 9.27 5.61
CA ALA A 133 18.94 10.60 5.16
C ALA A 133 18.67 10.86 3.66
N ASN A 134 18.73 9.80 2.83
CA ASN A 134 18.45 9.90 1.40
C ASN A 134 16.94 9.85 1.10
N ASP A 135 16.16 9.23 1.99
CA ASP A 135 14.74 9.03 1.78
C ASP A 135 13.90 10.25 2.18
N GLN A 136 14.36 11.03 3.15
CA GLN A 136 13.59 12.14 3.72
C GLN A 136 13.26 13.22 2.68
N GLY A 137 14.24 13.65 1.86
CA GLY A 137 14.01 14.62 0.79
C GLY A 137 13.04 14.08 -0.26
N ASN A 138 13.28 12.86 -0.72
CA ASN A 138 12.46 12.18 -1.72
C ASN A 138 11.01 12.01 -1.28
N LEU A 139 10.78 11.66 -0.01
CA LEU A 139 9.43 11.54 0.56
C LEU A 139 8.71 12.87 0.60
N ARG A 140 9.39 13.92 1.10
CA ARG A 140 8.81 15.26 1.18
C ARG A 140 8.41 15.78 -0.21
N ASP A 141 9.30 15.68 -1.19
CA ASP A 141 9.05 16.13 -2.57
C ASP A 141 7.93 15.33 -3.22
N HIS A 142 7.91 14.02 -2.97
CA HIS A 142 6.87 13.14 -3.50
C HIS A 142 5.49 13.52 -2.95
N PHE A 143 5.34 13.70 -1.64
CA PHE A 143 4.06 14.06 -1.03
C PHE A 143 3.61 15.47 -1.41
N THR A 144 4.52 16.44 -1.41
CA THR A 144 4.19 17.79 -1.85
C THR A 144 3.67 17.78 -3.30
N SER A 145 4.29 16.98 -4.18
CA SER A 145 3.81 16.87 -5.56
C SER A 145 2.44 16.19 -5.68
N PHE A 146 2.15 15.19 -4.85
CA PHE A 146 0.87 14.48 -4.89
C PHE A 146 -0.28 15.35 -4.41
N VAL A 147 -0.11 15.95 -3.26
CA VAL A 147 -1.19 16.62 -2.55
C VAL A 147 -1.40 18.04 -3.07
N VAL A 148 -0.30 18.79 -3.25
CA VAL A 148 -0.38 20.20 -3.64
C VAL A 148 -0.43 20.39 -5.15
N ALA A 149 0.55 19.83 -5.88
CA ALA A 149 0.66 20.10 -7.31
C ALA A 149 -0.42 19.39 -8.15
N ASP A 150 -0.82 18.16 -7.75
CA ASP A 150 -1.79 17.37 -8.50
C ASP A 150 -3.20 17.40 -7.91
N GLN A 151 -3.40 18.10 -6.80
CA GLN A 151 -4.69 18.25 -6.12
C GLN A 151 -5.39 16.88 -5.89
N LEU A 152 -4.64 15.89 -5.39
CA LEU A 152 -5.13 14.55 -5.08
C LEU A 152 -5.16 14.31 -3.55
N PRO A 153 -5.98 15.03 -2.80
CA PRO A 153 -5.98 14.96 -1.34
C PRO A 153 -6.56 13.66 -0.77
N ASN A 154 -7.33 12.91 -1.55
CA ASN A 154 -8.02 11.70 -1.10
C ASN A 154 -7.15 10.44 -1.22
N ILE A 155 -5.94 10.48 -0.66
CA ILE A 155 -5.02 9.36 -0.62
C ILE A 155 -4.81 8.87 0.80
N GLY A 156 -4.64 7.55 0.95
CA GLY A 156 -4.21 6.89 2.18
C GLY A 156 -2.82 6.30 2.00
N ILE A 157 -1.90 6.67 2.87
CA ILE A 157 -0.52 6.20 2.84
C ILE A 157 -0.38 5.07 3.86
N LEU A 158 -0.32 3.83 3.37
CA LEU A 158 -0.13 2.65 4.21
C LEU A 158 1.35 2.47 4.53
N ILE A 159 1.66 2.47 5.82
CA ILE A 159 2.99 2.21 6.35
C ILE A 159 2.94 1.14 7.42
N PHE A 160 3.94 0.26 7.42
CA PHE A 160 4.23 -0.70 8.48
C PHE A 160 5.50 -0.24 9.23
N PRO A 161 5.37 0.46 10.34
CA PRO A 161 6.53 1.05 11.04
C PRO A 161 7.53 0.01 11.57
N GLU A 162 7.13 -1.24 11.74
CA GLU A 162 8.02 -2.35 12.12
C GLU A 162 9.14 -2.56 11.08
N GLY A 163 8.85 -2.26 9.80
CA GLY A 163 9.80 -2.31 8.68
C GLY A 163 10.19 -3.72 8.23
N THR A 164 9.64 -4.76 8.87
CA THR A 164 9.72 -6.17 8.51
C THR A 164 8.57 -6.93 9.17
N THR A 165 8.30 -8.14 8.73
CA THR A 165 7.31 -9.02 9.37
C THR A 165 7.82 -9.57 10.69
N LEU A 166 6.89 -9.90 11.58
CA LEU A 166 7.21 -10.51 12.89
C LEU A 166 7.99 -11.82 12.72
N ASN A 167 9.15 -11.92 13.34
CA ASN A 167 9.94 -13.14 13.42
C ASN A 167 10.88 -13.10 14.64
N ALA A 168 11.32 -14.26 15.11
CA ALA A 168 12.13 -14.40 16.31
C ALA A 168 13.48 -13.68 16.23
N ARG A 169 14.11 -13.68 15.05
CA ARG A 169 15.41 -13.03 14.84
C ARG A 169 15.31 -11.50 14.98
N ASP A 170 14.27 -10.91 14.38
CA ASP A 170 14.11 -9.45 14.40
C ASP A 170 13.51 -9.00 15.73
N ALA A 171 12.70 -9.81 16.41
CA ALA A 171 12.28 -9.57 17.79
C ALA A 171 13.48 -9.44 18.73
N SER A 172 14.43 -10.38 18.67
CA SER A 172 15.66 -10.32 19.48
C SER A 172 16.49 -9.05 19.20
N LYS A 173 16.58 -8.62 17.94
CA LYS A 173 17.27 -7.36 17.58
C LYS A 173 16.53 -6.14 18.11
N CYS A 174 15.20 -6.15 18.02
CA CYS A 174 14.36 -5.07 18.54
C CYS A 174 14.54 -4.94 20.05
N ASP A 175 14.52 -6.04 20.80
CA ASP A 175 14.72 -6.04 22.25
C ASP A 175 16.11 -5.52 22.65
N ALA A 176 17.16 -5.94 21.92
CA ALA A 176 18.51 -5.45 22.15
C ALA A 176 18.64 -3.94 21.85
N PHE A 177 17.90 -3.42 20.88
CA PHE A 177 17.83 -1.98 20.60
C PHE A 177 17.01 -1.25 21.66
N ALA A 178 15.83 -1.74 21.99
CA ALA A 178 14.90 -1.14 22.96
C ALA A 178 15.56 -0.94 24.32
N LEU A 179 16.33 -1.95 24.78
CA LEU A 179 17.06 -1.86 26.05
C LEU A 179 18.08 -0.71 26.05
N ARG A 180 18.79 -0.48 24.94
CA ARG A 180 19.79 0.60 24.81
C ARG A 180 19.15 1.98 24.66
N ALA A 181 17.98 2.02 24.01
CA ALA A 181 17.26 3.26 23.71
C ALA A 181 16.22 3.62 24.78
N ASN A 182 16.10 2.82 25.85
CA ASN A 182 15.06 2.96 26.90
C ASN A 182 13.65 3.03 26.30
N ARG A 183 13.33 2.12 25.38
CA ARG A 183 12.04 1.98 24.71
C ARG A 183 11.38 0.65 25.08
N PRO A 184 10.05 0.50 24.85
CA PRO A 184 9.33 -0.75 25.10
C PRO A 184 9.94 -1.92 24.34
N ARG A 185 10.01 -3.09 24.99
CA ARG A 185 10.46 -4.35 24.38
C ARG A 185 9.29 -5.11 23.77
N CYS A 186 9.59 -6.09 22.92
CA CYS A 186 8.56 -6.94 22.32
C CYS A 186 7.68 -7.65 23.36
N SER A 187 8.23 -7.95 24.56
CA SER A 187 7.47 -8.51 25.69
C SER A 187 6.36 -7.57 26.19
N GLU A 188 6.53 -6.27 26.06
CA GLU A 188 5.51 -5.28 26.42
C GLU A 188 4.38 -5.17 25.37
N PHE A 189 4.59 -5.76 24.20
CA PHE A 189 3.58 -5.99 23.15
C PHE A 189 3.11 -7.45 23.15
N HIS A 190 3.24 -8.17 24.27
CA HIS A 190 2.93 -9.60 24.41
C HIS A 190 3.66 -10.49 23.38
N ASN A 191 4.80 -10.06 22.85
CA ASN A 191 5.56 -10.68 21.75
C ASN A 191 4.78 -10.83 20.44
N HIS A 192 3.71 -10.06 20.24
CA HIS A 192 2.91 -10.10 19.03
C HIS A 192 3.37 -9.13 17.96
N LEU A 193 4.20 -8.17 18.32
CA LEU A 193 4.64 -7.05 17.48
C LEU A 193 6.15 -6.82 17.62
N LEU A 194 6.73 -6.19 16.60
CA LEU A 194 8.09 -5.65 16.67
C LEU A 194 8.07 -4.17 17.07
N LEU A 195 9.17 -3.67 17.62
CA LEU A 195 9.32 -2.28 17.97
C LEU A 195 9.17 -1.38 16.73
N PRO A 196 8.26 -0.36 16.74
CA PRO A 196 8.04 0.49 15.58
C PRO A 196 9.17 1.48 15.37
N ARG A 197 9.43 1.86 14.11
CA ARG A 197 10.42 2.86 13.71
C ARG A 197 9.71 4.18 13.44
N SER A 198 9.98 5.19 14.25
CA SER A 198 9.29 6.49 14.21
C SER A 198 9.66 7.36 13.01
N LYS A 199 10.92 7.31 12.54
CA LYS A 199 11.44 8.26 11.56
C LYS A 199 10.66 8.34 10.25
N GLY A 200 10.34 7.19 9.64
CA GLY A 200 9.59 7.16 8.38
C GLY A 200 8.18 7.71 8.54
N PHE A 201 7.52 7.34 9.61
CA PHE A 201 6.18 7.82 9.94
C PHE A 201 6.19 9.34 10.21
N ALA A 202 7.10 9.82 11.06
CA ALA A 202 7.23 11.24 11.37
C ALA A 202 7.45 12.09 10.10
N THR A 203 8.36 11.67 9.21
CA THR A 203 8.60 12.39 7.95
C THR A 203 7.37 12.46 7.05
N ILE A 204 6.61 11.36 6.94
CA ILE A 204 5.36 11.34 6.16
C ILE A 204 4.36 12.31 6.77
N LEU A 205 4.16 12.20 8.09
CA LEU A 205 3.18 13.01 8.82
C LEU A 205 3.51 14.51 8.74
N GLU A 206 4.77 14.89 8.99
CA GLU A 206 5.25 16.26 8.88
C GLU A 206 5.09 16.80 7.45
N SER A 207 5.45 16.02 6.44
CA SER A 207 5.36 16.44 5.04
C SER A 207 3.92 16.70 4.61
N LEU A 208 2.98 15.82 4.99
CA LEU A 208 1.56 16.02 4.72
C LEU A 208 0.99 17.21 5.50
N SER A 209 1.39 17.36 6.77
CA SER A 209 0.95 18.46 7.62
C SER A 209 1.42 19.82 7.11
N VAL A 210 2.62 19.90 6.54
CA VAL A 210 3.12 21.13 5.88
C VAL A 210 2.29 21.44 4.64
N ALA A 211 1.89 20.43 3.88
CA ALA A 211 1.16 20.60 2.64
C ALA A 211 -0.32 20.97 2.85
N MET A 212 -0.97 20.41 3.87
CA MET A 212 -2.44 20.49 4.07
C MET A 212 -2.86 21.20 5.35
N GLY A 213 -1.95 21.44 6.28
CA GLY A 213 -2.26 21.78 7.67
C GLY A 213 -2.48 20.52 8.51
N ALA A 214 -1.94 20.50 9.72
CA ALA A 214 -1.95 19.32 10.60
C ALA A 214 -3.37 18.85 10.96
N ASP A 215 -4.32 19.76 11.10
CA ASP A 215 -5.73 19.45 11.41
C ASP A 215 -6.46 18.76 10.22
N ASN A 216 -5.91 18.85 9.02
CA ASN A 216 -6.49 18.30 7.80
C ASN A 216 -5.86 16.95 7.38
N VAL A 217 -4.99 16.39 8.21
CA VAL A 217 -4.37 15.07 7.97
C VAL A 217 -4.83 14.12 9.06
N ASP A 218 -5.51 13.05 8.66
CA ASP A 218 -5.94 12.00 9.57
C ASP A 218 -4.88 10.89 9.68
N VAL A 219 -4.79 10.25 10.83
CA VAL A 219 -3.98 9.05 11.06
C VAL A 219 -4.92 7.94 11.53
N PHE A 220 -4.97 6.86 10.80
CA PHE A 220 -5.73 5.66 11.16
C PHE A 220 -4.77 4.59 11.63
N ASP A 221 -4.84 4.29 12.92
CA ASP A 221 -4.03 3.28 13.56
C ASP A 221 -4.74 1.93 13.51
N LEU A 222 -4.31 1.05 12.60
CA LEU A 222 -4.91 -0.26 12.38
C LEU A 222 -4.19 -1.34 13.18
N THR A 223 -4.94 -2.10 13.97
CA THR A 223 -4.49 -3.36 14.57
C THR A 223 -5.04 -4.52 13.78
N VAL A 224 -4.15 -5.24 13.10
CA VAL A 224 -4.49 -6.41 12.27
C VAL A 224 -4.27 -7.67 13.08
N VAL A 225 -5.30 -8.51 13.19
CA VAL A 225 -5.25 -9.80 13.91
C VAL A 225 -5.78 -10.89 12.99
N HIS A 226 -4.92 -11.79 12.57
CA HIS A 226 -5.33 -12.99 11.84
C HIS A 226 -6.04 -13.95 12.77
N GLU A 227 -7.27 -14.36 12.46
CA GLU A 227 -8.05 -15.28 13.31
C GLU A 227 -7.42 -16.67 13.44
N GLY A 228 -6.54 -17.04 12.53
CA GLY A 228 -5.76 -18.26 12.63
C GLY A 228 -4.52 -18.15 13.50
N TYR A 229 -4.09 -16.94 13.89
CA TYR A 229 -2.90 -16.74 14.70
C TYR A 229 -3.05 -17.32 16.11
N GLY A 230 -2.06 -18.08 16.55
CA GLY A 230 -2.08 -18.76 17.85
C GLY A 230 -1.30 -18.06 18.96
N GLY A 231 -0.55 -17.00 18.62
CA GLY A 231 0.33 -16.29 19.54
C GLY A 231 1.81 -16.65 19.41
N GLU A 232 2.16 -17.56 18.50
CA GLU A 232 3.54 -17.98 18.29
C GLU A 232 4.34 -16.93 17.52
N VAL A 233 5.60 -16.70 17.88
CA VAL A 233 6.53 -15.89 17.08
C VAL A 233 7.09 -16.76 15.95
N PRO A 234 6.95 -16.34 14.68
CA PRO A 234 7.50 -17.07 13.55
C PRO A 234 9.03 -17.20 13.62
N THR A 235 9.56 -18.31 13.16
CA THR A 235 11.01 -18.54 13.12
C THR A 235 11.70 -17.86 11.93
N TYR A 236 10.96 -17.58 10.85
CA TYR A 236 11.47 -17.04 9.59
C TYR A 236 10.88 -15.68 9.25
N GLU A 237 11.58 -14.89 8.44
CA GLU A 237 11.13 -13.58 7.95
C GLU A 237 9.88 -13.64 7.05
N MET A 238 9.57 -14.78 6.44
CA MET A 238 8.55 -14.91 5.39
C MET A 238 7.41 -15.88 5.75
N GLY A 239 7.24 -16.22 7.02
CA GLY A 239 6.11 -17.04 7.39
C GLY A 239 6.33 -17.95 8.59
N TYR A 240 5.25 -18.57 8.95
CA TYR A 240 5.21 -19.56 10.03
C TYR A 240 5.75 -20.88 9.53
N ASP A 241 6.39 -21.66 10.42
CA ASP A 241 6.74 -23.03 10.14
C ASP A 241 5.54 -23.78 9.54
N ARG A 242 5.77 -24.71 8.61
CA ARG A 242 4.73 -25.43 7.85
C ARG A 242 3.61 -25.98 8.72
N LYS A 243 3.90 -26.30 9.98
CA LYS A 243 2.92 -26.73 10.98
C LYS A 243 1.87 -25.65 11.30
N TYR A 244 2.24 -24.37 11.27
CA TYR A 244 1.39 -23.22 11.61
C TYR A 244 0.92 -22.43 10.39
N ASP A 245 1.41 -22.79 9.23
CA ASP A 245 1.15 -22.14 7.94
C ASP A 245 -0.34 -22.17 7.54
N HIS A 246 -1.15 -22.99 8.18
CA HIS A 246 -2.60 -23.06 7.94
C HIS A 246 -3.39 -21.93 8.62
N HIS A 247 -2.80 -21.21 9.54
CA HIS A 247 -3.48 -20.30 10.43
C HIS A 247 -3.32 -18.84 10.04
N VAL A 248 -2.15 -18.46 9.46
CA VAL A 248 -1.87 -17.10 8.98
C VAL A 248 -1.41 -17.20 7.52
N PRO A 249 -2.26 -16.83 6.56
CA PRO A 249 -1.97 -17.07 5.15
C PRO A 249 -0.96 -16.07 4.60
N SER A 250 0.26 -16.55 4.29
CA SER A 250 1.24 -15.81 3.48
C SER A 250 0.75 -15.62 2.04
N MET A 251 1.39 -14.74 1.27
CA MET A 251 1.09 -14.60 -0.16
C MET A 251 1.29 -15.91 -0.92
N GLU A 252 2.34 -16.68 -0.59
CA GLU A 252 2.56 -18.01 -1.17
C GLU A 252 1.38 -18.94 -0.89
N LYS A 253 0.86 -18.91 0.33
CA LYS A 253 -0.27 -19.74 0.73
C LYS A 253 -1.56 -19.33 0.04
N LEU A 254 -1.80 -18.02 -0.12
CA LEU A 254 -2.92 -17.53 -0.90
C LEU A 254 -2.87 -18.07 -2.35
N LEU A 255 -1.68 -18.10 -2.93
CA LEU A 255 -1.48 -18.66 -4.27
C LEU A 255 -1.63 -20.18 -4.33
N ARG A 256 -1.22 -20.91 -3.28
CA ARG A 256 -1.28 -22.40 -3.21
C ARG A 256 -2.64 -22.95 -2.84
N HIS A 257 -3.53 -22.16 -2.25
CA HIS A 257 -4.79 -22.65 -1.69
C HIS A 257 -5.62 -23.41 -2.74
N PRO A 258 -6.14 -24.61 -2.44
CA PRO A 258 -6.74 -25.50 -3.45
C PRO A 258 -8.08 -25.01 -4.01
N SER A 259 -8.75 -24.10 -3.30
CA SER A 259 -10.05 -23.58 -3.71
C SER A 259 -10.10 -22.06 -3.60
N LEU A 260 -11.15 -21.45 -4.15
CA LEU A 260 -11.55 -20.07 -3.84
C LEU A 260 -12.28 -19.98 -2.50
N GLY A 261 -12.33 -21.09 -1.76
CA GLY A 261 -12.99 -21.22 -0.46
C GLY A 261 -12.41 -20.30 0.60
N GLN A 262 -13.12 -20.28 1.71
CA GLN A 262 -12.86 -19.37 2.82
C GLN A 262 -11.59 -19.75 3.56
N LEU A 263 -10.68 -18.80 3.69
CA LEU A 263 -9.54 -18.86 4.61
C LEU A 263 -9.96 -18.37 6.00
N PRO A 264 -9.15 -18.62 7.04
CA PRO A 264 -9.34 -17.97 8.34
C PRO A 264 -9.56 -16.47 8.16
N GLY A 265 -10.46 -15.91 8.95
CA GLY A 265 -10.78 -14.49 8.91
C GLY A 265 -9.65 -13.60 9.41
N VAL A 266 -9.81 -12.32 9.18
CA VAL A 266 -8.94 -11.29 9.74
C VAL A 266 -9.80 -10.25 10.43
N PHE A 267 -9.43 -9.91 11.66
CA PHE A 267 -10.02 -8.81 12.40
C PHE A 267 -9.10 -7.60 12.30
N ILE A 268 -9.68 -6.44 11.98
CA ILE A 268 -8.96 -5.17 11.91
C ILE A 268 -9.69 -4.15 12.77
N HIS A 269 -9.01 -3.68 13.80
CA HIS A 269 -9.47 -2.56 14.63
C HIS A 269 -8.79 -1.29 14.18
N SER A 270 -9.54 -0.18 14.09
CA SER A 270 -9.03 1.11 13.64
C SER A 270 -9.35 2.19 14.66
N VAL A 271 -8.34 2.95 15.06
CA VAL A 271 -8.46 4.16 15.87
C VAL A 271 -8.04 5.35 15.03
N ARG A 272 -8.83 6.42 15.06
CA ARG A 272 -8.53 7.64 14.32
C ARG A 272 -7.87 8.66 15.24
N HIS A 273 -6.84 9.33 14.73
CA HIS A 273 -6.17 10.48 15.30
C HIS A 273 -6.02 11.55 14.23
N THR A 274 -5.71 12.78 14.64
CA THR A 274 -5.29 13.85 13.73
C THR A 274 -3.76 14.03 13.80
N ALA A 275 -3.15 14.50 12.72
CA ALA A 275 -1.72 14.81 12.75
C ALA A 275 -1.40 15.92 13.77
N SER A 276 -2.35 16.84 14.00
CA SER A 276 -2.23 17.89 15.01
C SER A 276 -2.07 17.32 16.43
N GLU A 277 -2.92 16.34 16.80
CA GLU A 277 -2.83 15.67 18.10
C GLU A 277 -1.46 14.99 18.32
N ILE A 278 -0.89 14.43 17.26
CA ILE A 278 0.40 13.70 17.34
C ILE A 278 1.60 14.66 17.33
N LEU A 279 1.58 15.67 16.46
CA LEU A 279 2.73 16.57 16.28
C LEU A 279 2.80 17.70 17.32
N GLN A 280 1.65 18.10 17.87
CA GLN A 280 1.52 19.20 18.83
C GLN A 280 1.22 18.71 20.25
N GLY A 281 1.08 17.40 20.45
CA GLY A 281 0.87 16.79 21.74
C GLY A 281 2.09 16.89 22.65
N GLU A 282 1.92 16.51 23.91
CA GLU A 282 2.98 16.53 24.93
C GLU A 282 4.06 15.47 24.69
N MET A 283 3.74 14.40 23.97
CA MET A 283 4.65 13.28 23.65
C MET A 283 5.35 13.50 22.33
N SER A 284 6.60 13.05 22.22
CA SER A 284 7.26 12.94 20.92
C SER A 284 6.52 11.92 20.03
N VAL A 285 6.68 12.04 18.71
CA VAL A 285 6.12 11.07 17.74
C VAL A 285 6.58 9.64 18.04
N GLU A 286 7.78 9.46 18.57
CA GLU A 286 8.32 8.15 18.95
C GLU A 286 7.57 7.57 20.15
N GLU A 287 7.41 8.34 21.22
CA GLU A 287 6.67 7.93 22.43
C GLU A 287 5.20 7.65 22.13
N TRP A 288 4.57 8.49 21.30
CA TRP A 288 3.21 8.28 20.84
C TRP A 288 3.07 6.95 20.10
N LEU A 289 4.01 6.67 19.20
CA LEU A 289 4.00 5.43 18.41
C LEU A 289 4.24 4.21 19.31
N ASP A 290 5.12 4.31 20.30
CA ASP A 290 5.36 3.26 21.30
C ASP A 290 4.10 2.95 22.10
N LYS A 291 3.39 3.98 22.56
CA LYS A 291 2.11 3.85 23.26
C LYS A 291 1.08 3.12 22.38
N CYS A 292 0.93 3.50 21.11
CA CYS A 292 0.04 2.82 20.18
C CYS A 292 0.39 1.34 20.03
N TRP A 293 1.70 1.00 20.03
CA TRP A 293 2.14 -0.40 19.92
C TRP A 293 1.85 -1.23 21.17
N VAL A 294 1.95 -0.64 22.36
CA VAL A 294 1.49 -1.29 23.60
C VAL A 294 -0.01 -1.58 23.52
N GLU A 295 -0.82 -0.57 23.14
CA GLU A 295 -2.27 -0.74 22.98
C GLU A 295 -2.64 -1.80 21.92
N LYS A 296 -1.93 -1.83 20.81
CA LYS A 296 -2.10 -2.90 19.80
C LYS A 296 -1.78 -4.29 20.35
N GLY A 297 -0.71 -4.41 21.12
CA GLY A 297 -0.34 -5.68 21.79
C GLY A 297 -1.47 -6.19 22.67
N GLU A 298 -2.08 -5.31 23.46
CA GLU A 298 -3.23 -5.65 24.31
C GLU A 298 -4.47 -6.07 23.48
N ILE A 299 -4.74 -5.39 22.37
CA ILE A 299 -5.86 -5.76 21.47
C ILE A 299 -5.63 -7.16 20.90
N VAL A 300 -4.42 -7.45 20.43
CA VAL A 300 -4.08 -8.78 19.88
C VAL A 300 -4.21 -9.84 20.95
N ASP A 301 -3.62 -9.65 22.13
CA ASP A 301 -3.65 -10.61 23.22
C ASP A 301 -5.08 -10.87 23.72
N THR A 302 -5.86 -9.80 23.93
CA THR A 302 -7.26 -9.90 24.32
C THR A 302 -8.06 -10.72 23.28
N ARG A 303 -7.85 -10.50 22.00
CA ARG A 303 -8.52 -11.25 20.92
C ARG A 303 -8.15 -12.72 20.95
N LEU A 304 -6.89 -13.04 21.21
CA LEU A 304 -6.41 -14.42 21.35
C LEU A 304 -7.01 -15.12 22.57
N ARG A 305 -7.07 -14.44 23.73
CA ARG A 305 -7.69 -14.99 24.95
C ARG A 305 -9.18 -15.23 24.78
N MET A 306 -9.91 -14.33 24.15
CA MET A 306 -11.33 -14.53 23.83
C MET A 306 -11.55 -15.79 22.99
N ARG A 307 -10.71 -16.04 21.99
CA ARG A 307 -10.80 -17.25 21.16
C ARG A 307 -10.49 -18.52 21.92
N ARG A 308 -9.54 -18.49 22.86
CA ARG A 308 -9.19 -19.63 23.72
C ARG A 308 -10.26 -19.93 24.77
N GLY A 309 -11.29 -19.08 24.89
CA GLY A 309 -12.35 -19.22 25.88
C GLY A 309 -11.93 -18.87 27.29
N GLU A 310 -10.80 -18.16 27.45
CA GLU A 310 -10.24 -17.78 28.74
C GLU A 310 -11.02 -16.61 29.39
N HIS A 311 -11.81 -15.87 28.61
CA HIS A 311 -12.72 -14.81 29.08
C HIS A 311 -14.17 -15.32 29.20
N ARG A 312 -14.51 -15.96 30.32
CA ARG A 312 -15.89 -16.26 30.71
C ARG A 312 -16.43 -15.21 31.68
N GLY A 313 -16.70 -14.01 31.29
CA GLY A 313 -17.42 -13.21 32.26
C GLY A 313 -17.80 -11.76 32.03
N GLU A 314 -17.11 -10.92 31.27
CA GLU A 314 -17.31 -9.48 31.43
C GLU A 314 -17.86 -8.69 30.23
N HIS A 315 -17.94 -9.22 29.03
CA HIS A 315 -18.43 -8.43 27.88
C HIS A 315 -19.64 -9.05 27.16
N ARG A 316 -20.77 -9.19 27.89
CA ARG A 316 -22.05 -9.52 27.26
C ARG A 316 -22.71 -8.32 26.57
N GLY A 317 -22.10 -7.10 26.64
CA GLY A 317 -22.65 -5.84 26.18
C GLY A 317 -22.19 -5.32 24.83
N GLU A 318 -20.99 -5.65 24.39
CA GLU A 318 -20.43 -5.18 23.12
C GLU A 318 -20.52 -6.25 22.01
N ARG A 319 -21.72 -6.52 21.52
CA ARG A 319 -21.84 -6.89 20.11
C ARG A 319 -21.47 -5.65 19.29
N GLN A 320 -20.19 -5.30 19.25
CA GLN A 320 -19.68 -4.41 18.22
C GLN A 320 -20.26 -4.89 16.88
N ARG A 321 -20.89 -4.00 16.12
CA ARG A 321 -21.34 -4.30 14.77
C ARG A 321 -20.12 -4.65 13.94
N LEU A 322 -19.75 -5.91 13.93
CA LEU A 322 -18.72 -6.45 13.05
C LEU A 322 -19.26 -6.31 11.63
N LEU A 323 -18.76 -5.32 10.92
CA LEU A 323 -19.04 -5.17 9.50
C LEU A 323 -18.23 -6.26 8.77
N LEU A 324 -18.87 -7.39 8.54
CA LEU A 324 -18.30 -8.43 7.68
C LEU A 324 -18.30 -7.92 6.24
N SER A 325 -17.14 -7.89 5.61
CA SER A 325 -17.06 -7.68 4.17
C SER A 325 -17.69 -8.89 3.47
N ARG A 326 -18.85 -8.69 2.84
CA ARG A 326 -19.44 -9.74 2.00
C ARG A 326 -18.63 -9.90 0.72
N PRO A 327 -18.51 -11.13 0.19
CA PRO A 327 -17.98 -11.32 -1.16
C PRO A 327 -18.78 -10.42 -2.11
N ARG A 328 -18.07 -9.57 -2.85
CA ARG A 328 -18.70 -8.73 -3.86
C ARG A 328 -18.95 -9.56 -5.10
N GLU A 329 -20.17 -9.54 -5.62
CA GLU A 329 -20.46 -10.05 -6.96
C GLU A 329 -19.86 -9.09 -7.99
N PHE A 330 -19.19 -9.65 -8.99
CA PHE A 330 -18.65 -8.85 -10.10
C PHE A 330 -19.81 -8.37 -10.98
N SER A 331 -19.77 -7.08 -11.32
CA SER A 331 -20.68 -6.54 -12.31
C SER A 331 -20.37 -7.12 -13.70
N PRO A 332 -21.34 -7.19 -14.62
CA PRO A 332 -21.08 -7.64 -15.99
C PRO A 332 -19.96 -6.87 -16.70
N THR A 333 -19.81 -5.58 -16.39
CA THR A 333 -18.73 -4.73 -16.91
C THR A 333 -17.36 -5.12 -16.34
N GLU A 334 -17.27 -5.48 -15.06
CA GLU A 334 -16.04 -5.98 -14.45
C GLU A 334 -15.63 -7.33 -15.01
N ILE A 335 -16.59 -8.23 -15.27
CA ILE A 335 -16.34 -9.52 -15.93
C ILE A 335 -15.82 -9.31 -17.36
N ALA A 336 -16.42 -8.39 -18.12
CA ALA A 336 -15.96 -8.06 -19.46
C ALA A 336 -14.54 -7.45 -19.46
N LEU A 337 -14.25 -6.51 -18.54
CA LEU A 337 -12.92 -5.94 -18.35
C LEU A 337 -11.88 -7.00 -17.95
N PHE A 338 -12.26 -7.94 -17.11
CA PHE A 338 -11.40 -9.07 -16.74
C PHE A 338 -11.08 -9.95 -17.95
N GLY A 339 -12.08 -10.23 -18.79
CA GLY A 339 -11.88 -10.96 -20.06
C GLY A 339 -10.93 -10.21 -21.01
N VAL A 340 -11.07 -8.90 -21.14
CA VAL A 340 -10.17 -8.04 -21.91
C VAL A 340 -8.75 -8.11 -21.37
N LEU A 341 -8.56 -8.01 -20.05
CA LEU A 341 -7.25 -8.11 -19.42
C LEU A 341 -6.56 -9.45 -19.69
N LEU A 342 -7.31 -10.55 -19.60
CA LEU A 342 -6.75 -11.88 -19.92
C LEU A 342 -6.39 -12.03 -21.40
N ALA A 343 -7.15 -11.41 -22.31
CA ALA A 343 -6.90 -11.46 -23.74
C ALA A 343 -5.79 -10.49 -24.20
N THR A 344 -5.53 -9.41 -23.44
CA THR A 344 -4.59 -8.34 -23.83
C THR A 344 -3.18 -8.86 -24.20
N PRO A 345 -2.53 -9.75 -23.43
CA PRO A 345 -1.19 -10.25 -23.80
C PRO A 345 -1.18 -11.00 -25.14
N PHE A 346 -2.24 -11.74 -25.46
CA PHE A 346 -2.37 -12.46 -26.72
C PHE A 346 -2.61 -11.49 -27.88
N LEU A 347 -3.47 -10.51 -27.69
CA LEU A 347 -3.72 -9.45 -28.67
C LEU A 347 -2.45 -8.63 -28.91
N THR A 348 -1.65 -8.38 -27.88
CA THR A 348 -0.43 -7.56 -27.98
C THR A 348 0.66 -8.25 -28.79
N VAL A 349 0.80 -9.58 -28.70
CA VAL A 349 1.75 -10.34 -29.54
C VAL A 349 1.43 -10.13 -31.02
N VAL A 350 0.15 -9.97 -31.36
CA VAL A 350 -0.29 -9.74 -32.74
C VAL A 350 -0.21 -8.25 -33.13
N THR A 351 -0.55 -7.35 -32.19
CA THR A 351 -0.66 -5.91 -32.49
C THR A 351 0.60 -5.10 -32.18
N LEU A 352 1.52 -5.61 -31.34
CA LEU A 352 2.75 -4.90 -30.96
C LEU A 352 3.64 -4.53 -32.16
N PRO A 353 3.86 -5.40 -33.16
CA PRO A 353 4.60 -5.02 -34.36
C PRO A 353 3.94 -3.87 -35.13
N PHE A 354 2.60 -3.84 -35.20
CA PHE A 354 1.83 -2.76 -35.82
C PHE A 354 1.92 -1.46 -35.01
N LEU A 355 1.84 -1.55 -33.68
CA LEU A 355 1.95 -0.39 -32.78
C LEU A 355 3.36 0.22 -32.83
N ILE A 356 4.39 -0.61 -32.85
CA ILE A 356 5.78 -0.15 -32.99
C ILE A 356 5.97 0.58 -34.33
N LEU A 357 5.45 0.05 -35.41
CA LEU A 357 5.54 0.64 -36.75
C LEU A 357 4.75 1.97 -36.87
N MET A 358 3.67 2.15 -36.12
CA MET A 358 2.84 3.35 -36.19
C MET A 358 3.19 4.39 -35.12
N VAL A 359 3.44 3.96 -33.89
CA VAL A 359 3.62 4.88 -32.74
C VAL A 359 5.06 5.42 -32.64
N LEU A 360 6.07 4.62 -32.95
CA LEU A 360 7.46 5.10 -32.92
C LEU A 360 7.73 6.24 -33.91
N PRO A 361 7.27 6.18 -35.18
CA PRO A 361 7.39 7.32 -36.09
C PRO A 361 6.63 8.54 -35.59
N LEU A 362 5.40 8.35 -35.03
CA LEU A 362 4.60 9.44 -34.49
C LEU A 362 5.30 10.12 -33.29
N LEU A 363 5.85 9.34 -32.38
CA LEU A 363 6.63 9.87 -31.24
C LEU A 363 7.89 10.59 -31.68
N PHE A 364 8.58 10.04 -32.71
CA PHE A 364 9.74 10.71 -33.32
C PHE A 364 9.34 12.06 -33.92
N TRP A 365 8.23 12.13 -34.67
CA TRP A 365 7.71 13.37 -35.23
C TRP A 365 7.28 14.38 -34.17
N VAL A 366 6.57 13.95 -33.12
CA VAL A 366 6.19 14.80 -31.98
C VAL A 366 7.43 15.35 -31.29
N HIS A 367 8.44 14.50 -31.02
CA HIS A 367 9.70 14.95 -30.43
C HIS A 367 10.45 15.93 -31.32
N ALA A 368 10.50 15.67 -32.63
CA ALA A 368 11.10 16.59 -33.62
C ALA A 368 10.39 17.93 -33.64
N LEU A 369 9.04 17.96 -33.63
CA LEU A 369 8.25 19.19 -33.59
C LEU A 369 8.46 20.00 -32.31
N VAL A 370 8.57 19.31 -31.15
CA VAL A 370 8.89 19.97 -29.87
C VAL A 370 10.27 20.61 -29.92
N LYS A 371 11.28 19.91 -30.45
CA LYS A 371 12.64 20.46 -30.64
C LYS A 371 12.70 21.62 -31.62
N VAL A 372 11.97 21.54 -32.72
CA VAL A 372 11.85 22.65 -33.69
C VAL A 372 11.21 23.89 -33.03
N LYS A 373 10.17 23.68 -32.22
CA LYS A 373 9.54 24.76 -31.44
C LYS A 373 10.50 25.40 -30.44
N GLU A 374 11.31 24.58 -29.72
CA GLU A 374 12.32 25.09 -28.79
C GLU A 374 13.38 25.95 -29.53
N ILE A 375 13.86 25.49 -30.70
CA ILE A 375 14.83 26.19 -31.52
C ILE A 375 14.25 27.50 -32.04
N LEU A 376 12.99 27.52 -32.52
CA LEU A 376 12.32 28.74 -32.99
C LEU A 376 12.11 29.75 -31.86
N LEU A 377 11.73 29.31 -30.66
CA LEU A 377 11.58 30.18 -29.51
C LEU A 377 12.92 30.75 -29.02
N ALA A 378 13.98 29.97 -29.07
CA ALA A 378 15.33 30.42 -28.75
C ALA A 378 15.87 31.43 -29.79
N GLY A 379 15.52 31.26 -31.10
CA GLY A 379 15.85 32.17 -32.16
C GLY A 379 15.17 33.54 -32.00
N VAL A 380 13.87 33.54 -31.67
CA VAL A 380 13.10 34.76 -31.42
C VAL A 380 13.61 35.51 -30.17
N ALA A 381 14.00 34.80 -29.13
CA ALA A 381 14.58 35.42 -27.94
C ALA A 381 15.98 36.00 -28.19
N GLY A 382 16.75 35.43 -29.14
CA GLY A 382 18.05 35.92 -29.55
C GLY A 382 17.94 37.20 -30.39
N GLU A 383 16.94 37.35 -31.26
CA GLU A 383 16.69 38.57 -32.05
C GLU A 383 16.23 39.75 -31.18
N GLN A 384 15.40 39.49 -30.14
CA GLN A 384 14.96 40.57 -29.24
C GLN A 384 16.10 41.15 -28.36
N ILE A 385 17.17 40.41 -28.14
CA ILE A 385 18.33 40.89 -27.39
C ILE A 385 19.28 41.72 -28.29
N MET A 386 19.22 41.54 -29.60
CA MET A 386 20.04 42.33 -30.54
C MET A 386 19.39 43.66 -30.92
N GLU A 387 18.08 43.83 -30.80
CA GLU A 387 17.40 45.11 -31.04
C GLU A 387 17.46 46.11 -29.86
N VAL A 388 17.97 45.71 -28.73
CA VAL A 388 18.06 46.54 -27.50
C VAL A 388 19.51 46.99 -27.21
N LYS A 389 20.45 46.80 -28.13
CA LYS A 389 21.80 47.35 -28.10
C LYS A 389 21.99 48.32 -29.24
#